data_8b4e41c38abbb4c66390424673427144
#
_entry.id   8b4e41c38abbb4c66390424673427144
#
_cell.length_a   1.000
_cell.length_b   1.000
_cell.length_c   1.000
_cell.angle_alpha   90.00
_cell.angle_beta   90.00
_cell.angle_gamma   90.00
#
_symmetry.space_group_name_H-M   'P 1'
#
loop_
_entity.id
_entity.type
_entity.pdbx_description
1 polymer ?
#
loop_
_entity_poly.entity_id
_entity_poly.type
_entity_poly.pdbx_seq_one_letter_code
_entity_poly.pdbx_strand_id
1 'polypeptide(L)'
;RMKVCQFMALLEQMRIEEWEYDHDTAYGRVDCVGIYRYTMYWYYSASSVKALKISTHVEGTYRNSVYNKTDPKKNVVGKGKIDANTEFRIGMGLFRNPFGDDGHFAVYVGNYFPGYENAVIESVYGGVIIRELSESEAINDPFTHYGYMKGIDYTN
;
A
#
# COMPACT_ATOMS: atom_id res chain seq x y z
N ARG A 1 14.24 10.62 0.04
CA ARG A 1 13.24 9.56 0.08
C ARG A 1 11.84 10.13 0.24
N MET A 2 10.87 9.45 -0.31
CA MET A 2 9.48 9.83 -0.16
C MET A 2 9.03 9.69 1.29
N LYS A 3 8.48 10.77 1.85
CA LYS A 3 7.91 10.74 3.20
C LYS A 3 6.49 10.19 3.16
N VAL A 4 6.00 9.71 4.31
CA VAL A 4 4.63 9.20 4.42
C VAL A 4 3.60 10.24 3.96
N CYS A 5 3.75 11.51 4.34
CA CYS A 5 2.81 12.55 3.91
C CYS A 5 2.81 12.75 2.39
N GLN A 6 3.94 12.59 1.72
CA GLN A 6 4.02 12.65 0.26
C GLN A 6 3.34 11.43 -0.38
N PHE A 7 3.54 10.25 0.21
CA PHE A 7 2.84 9.03 -0.21
C PHE A 7 1.32 9.20 -0.09
N MET A 8 0.86 9.71 1.04
CA MET A 8 -0.56 9.99 1.24
C MET A 8 -1.11 10.98 0.22
N ALA A 9 -0.36 12.03 -0.10
CA ALA A 9 -0.78 13.03 -1.09
C ALA A 9 -0.93 12.43 -2.49
N LEU A 10 -0.01 11.55 -2.90
CA LEU A 10 -0.08 10.90 -4.21
C LEU A 10 -1.25 9.91 -4.30
N LEU A 11 -1.48 9.13 -3.25
CA LEU A 11 -2.63 8.23 -3.18
C LEU A 11 -3.95 9.01 -3.20
N GLU A 12 -4.03 10.10 -2.46
CA GLU A 12 -5.21 10.97 -2.43
C GLU A 12 -5.49 11.57 -3.81
N GLN A 13 -4.45 11.93 -4.55
CA GLN A 13 -4.62 12.45 -5.90
C GLN A 13 -5.24 11.40 -6.83
N MET A 14 -4.84 10.13 -6.71
CA MET A 14 -5.47 9.04 -7.48
C MET A 14 -6.96 8.95 -7.17
N ARG A 15 -7.34 9.08 -5.90
CA ARG A 15 -8.73 9.03 -5.48
C ARG A 15 -9.53 10.23 -5.99
N ILE A 16 -8.99 11.44 -5.85
CA ILE A 16 -9.65 12.67 -6.29
C ILE A 16 -9.84 12.68 -7.80
N GLU A 17 -8.86 12.21 -8.55
CA GLU A 17 -8.90 12.11 -10.01
C GLU A 17 -9.72 10.90 -10.48
N GLU A 18 -10.26 10.10 -9.56
CA GLU A 18 -11.11 8.94 -9.86
C GLU A 18 -10.42 7.93 -10.79
N TRP A 19 -9.16 7.57 -10.46
CA TRP A 19 -8.42 6.59 -11.24
C TRP A 19 -9.16 5.25 -11.29
N GLU A 20 -9.19 4.67 -12.47
CA GLU A 20 -9.91 3.42 -12.73
C GLU A 20 -9.10 2.19 -12.30
N TYR A 21 -9.80 1.10 -12.06
CA TYR A 21 -9.16 -0.20 -11.83
C TYR A 21 -8.75 -0.82 -13.15
N ASP A 22 -7.45 -1.14 -13.29
CA ASP A 22 -6.92 -1.80 -14.48
C ASP A 22 -5.62 -2.53 -14.12
N HIS A 23 -5.44 -3.73 -14.66
CA HIS A 23 -4.21 -4.50 -14.46
C HIS A 23 -3.00 -3.88 -15.15
N ASP A 24 -3.20 -3.11 -16.20
CA ASP A 24 -2.15 -2.34 -16.86
C ASP A 24 -1.99 -0.99 -16.17
N THR A 25 -1.07 -0.90 -15.23
CA THR A 25 -0.79 0.33 -14.49
C THR A 25 -0.25 1.41 -15.43
N ALA A 26 -0.95 2.54 -15.45
CA ALA A 26 -0.56 3.75 -16.16
C ALA A 26 -1.17 4.96 -15.46
N TYR A 27 -0.89 6.17 -15.96
CA TYR A 27 -1.55 7.35 -15.40
C TYR A 27 -3.07 7.23 -15.57
N GLY A 28 -3.78 7.34 -14.45
CA GLY A 28 -5.24 7.27 -14.44
C GLY A 28 -5.82 5.87 -14.24
N ARG A 29 -4.98 4.85 -14.16
CA ARG A 29 -5.45 3.47 -13.98
C ARG A 29 -4.45 2.62 -13.23
N VAL A 30 -4.90 1.91 -12.19
CA VAL A 30 -4.06 1.07 -11.33
C VAL A 30 -4.88 -0.11 -10.80
N ASP A 31 -4.22 -1.26 -10.62
CA ASP A 31 -4.77 -2.34 -9.83
C ASP A 31 -4.42 -2.16 -8.34
N CYS A 32 -4.64 -3.18 -7.53
CA CYS A 32 -4.42 -3.06 -6.08
C CYS A 32 -2.97 -2.71 -5.73
N VAL A 33 -1.98 -3.38 -6.29
CA VAL A 33 -0.56 -3.06 -6.06
C VAL A 33 -0.10 -1.87 -6.90
N GLY A 34 -0.82 -1.55 -7.95
CA GLY A 34 -0.55 -0.41 -8.81
C GLY A 34 -0.58 0.92 -8.08
N ILE A 35 -1.36 1.05 -7.01
CA ILE A 35 -1.37 2.29 -6.21
C ILE A 35 0.00 2.57 -5.60
N TYR A 36 0.71 1.53 -5.14
CA TYR A 36 2.09 1.65 -4.66
C TYR A 36 3.07 1.79 -5.83
N ARG A 37 2.95 0.89 -6.80
CA ARG A 37 3.88 0.85 -7.95
C ARG A 37 3.89 2.17 -8.71
N TYR A 38 2.72 2.73 -9.00
CA TYR A 38 2.65 4.00 -9.74
C TYR A 38 3.18 5.17 -8.92
N THR A 39 2.96 5.21 -7.60
CA THR A 39 3.56 6.26 -6.76
C THR A 39 5.08 6.22 -6.82
N MET A 40 5.67 5.03 -6.92
CA MET A 40 7.13 4.89 -7.08
C MET A 40 7.61 5.45 -8.42
N TYR A 41 6.90 5.18 -9.51
CA TYR A 41 7.19 5.80 -10.81
C TYR A 41 7.02 7.31 -10.78
N TRP A 42 6.00 7.78 -10.12
CA TRP A 42 5.66 9.19 -10.03
C TRP A 42 6.68 9.99 -9.24
N TYR A 43 7.12 9.45 -8.13
CA TYR A 43 8.07 10.11 -7.23
C TYR A 43 9.53 9.87 -7.63
N TYR A 44 9.84 8.65 -8.06
CA TYR A 44 11.19 8.25 -8.45
C TYR A 44 11.27 8.08 -9.97
N SER A 45 12.50 7.81 -10.46
CA SER A 45 12.72 7.47 -11.86
C SER A 45 12.37 5.99 -12.15
N ALA A 46 12.16 5.66 -13.43
CA ALA A 46 11.96 4.29 -13.85
C ALA A 46 13.14 3.37 -13.44
N SER A 47 14.38 3.89 -13.47
CA SER A 47 15.54 3.12 -13.02
C SER A 47 15.50 2.82 -11.54
N SER A 48 15.00 3.74 -10.71
CA SER A 48 14.82 3.50 -9.27
C SER A 48 13.75 2.45 -9.00
N VAL A 49 12.64 2.48 -9.73
CA VAL A 49 11.58 1.46 -9.64
C VAL A 49 12.15 0.07 -9.96
N LYS A 50 12.95 -0.03 -11.02
CA LYS A 50 13.62 -1.27 -11.39
C LYS A 50 14.59 -1.75 -10.32
N ALA A 51 15.38 -0.84 -9.76
CA ALA A 51 16.35 -1.15 -8.70
C ALA A 51 15.66 -1.64 -7.42
N LEU A 52 14.49 -1.12 -7.09
CA LEU A 52 13.68 -1.56 -5.95
C LEU A 52 12.92 -2.86 -6.22
N LYS A 53 13.00 -3.38 -7.44
CA LYS A 53 12.30 -4.61 -7.86
C LYS A 53 10.79 -4.57 -7.60
N ILE A 54 10.18 -3.43 -7.89
CA ILE A 54 8.73 -3.23 -7.67
C ILE A 54 7.95 -4.20 -8.57
N SER A 55 7.12 -5.02 -7.94
CA SER A 55 6.36 -6.07 -8.61
C SER A 55 5.02 -5.57 -9.16
N THR A 56 4.48 -6.31 -10.13
CA THR A 56 3.12 -6.14 -10.65
C THR A 56 2.12 -7.07 -9.95
N HIS A 57 2.58 -7.90 -9.01
CA HIS A 57 1.77 -8.89 -8.32
C HIS A 57 1.81 -8.69 -6.81
N VAL A 58 0.75 -9.14 -6.13
CA VAL A 58 0.63 -9.04 -4.66
C VAL A 58 1.74 -9.84 -3.98
N GLU A 59 1.97 -11.08 -4.41
CA GLU A 59 3.04 -11.93 -3.85
C GLU A 59 4.42 -11.30 -4.02
N GLY A 60 4.75 -10.85 -5.21
CA GLY A 60 6.04 -10.22 -5.49
C GLY A 60 6.23 -8.92 -4.72
N THR A 61 5.17 -8.15 -4.54
CA THR A 61 5.18 -6.93 -3.72
C THR A 61 5.50 -7.27 -2.28
N TYR A 62 4.85 -8.28 -1.71
CA TYR A 62 5.12 -8.72 -0.34
C TYR A 62 6.53 -9.26 -0.17
N ARG A 63 7.05 -10.02 -1.14
CA ARG A 63 8.39 -10.61 -1.06
C ARG A 63 9.50 -9.58 -1.27
N ASN A 64 9.34 -8.66 -2.20
CA ASN A 64 10.45 -7.84 -2.71
C ASN A 64 10.36 -6.36 -2.35
N SER A 65 9.15 -5.84 -2.14
CA SER A 65 8.94 -4.40 -1.98
C SER A 65 8.64 -3.98 -0.54
N VAL A 66 8.81 -4.90 0.40
CA VAL A 66 8.58 -4.68 1.82
C VAL A 66 9.89 -4.94 2.56
N TYR A 67 10.16 -4.13 3.58
CA TYR A 67 11.33 -4.34 4.46
C TYR A 67 11.18 -5.68 5.19
N ASN A 68 12.26 -6.49 5.17
CA ASN A 68 12.25 -7.82 5.77
C ASN A 68 12.42 -7.81 7.29
N LYS A 69 13.13 -6.82 7.83
CA LYS A 69 13.50 -6.77 9.25
C LYS A 69 13.22 -5.41 9.84
N THR A 70 12.82 -5.42 11.09
CA THR A 70 12.75 -4.19 11.89
C THR A 70 14.15 -3.83 12.35
N ASP A 71 14.57 -2.60 12.05
CA ASP A 71 15.84 -2.03 12.50
C ASP A 71 15.55 -0.64 13.09
N PRO A 72 15.46 -0.53 14.41
CA PRO A 72 15.17 0.76 15.06
C PRO A 72 16.20 1.85 14.77
N LYS A 73 17.48 1.48 14.55
CA LYS A 73 18.53 2.45 14.26
C LYS A 73 18.39 3.08 12.89
N LYS A 74 17.83 2.33 11.94
CA LYS A 74 17.59 2.78 10.57
C LYS A 74 16.12 3.19 10.36
N ASN A 75 15.35 3.10 11.41
CA ASN A 75 13.90 3.31 11.38
C ASN A 75 13.19 2.49 10.30
N VAL A 76 13.73 1.30 10.05
CA VAL A 76 13.13 0.32 9.13
C VAL A 76 12.24 -0.58 9.94
N VAL A 77 10.99 -0.66 9.57
CA VAL A 77 10.02 -1.57 10.18
C VAL A 77 9.75 -2.71 9.20
N GLY A 78 9.60 -3.90 9.73
CA GLY A 78 9.58 -5.10 8.91
C GLY A 78 8.20 -5.49 8.38
N LYS A 79 8.00 -6.78 8.26
CA LYS A 79 6.76 -7.40 7.80
C LYS A 79 6.43 -8.64 8.62
N GLY A 80 5.18 -9.07 8.56
CA GLY A 80 4.76 -10.28 9.24
C GLY A 80 3.27 -10.55 9.09
N LYS A 81 2.81 -11.57 9.82
CA LYS A 81 1.39 -11.84 9.96
C LYS A 81 0.73 -10.83 10.87
N ILE A 82 -0.48 -10.45 10.54
CA ILE A 82 -1.32 -9.62 11.40
C ILE A 82 -1.86 -10.49 12.54
N ASP A 83 -1.70 -10.02 13.77
CA ASP A 83 -2.25 -10.65 14.98
C ASP A 83 -2.86 -9.60 15.89
N ALA A 84 -3.32 -10.01 17.07
CA ALA A 84 -3.98 -9.11 18.02
C ALA A 84 -3.05 -8.00 18.54
N ASN A 85 -1.73 -8.18 18.44
CA ASN A 85 -0.73 -7.21 18.90
C ASN A 85 -0.17 -6.31 17.79
N THR A 86 -0.62 -6.51 16.54
CA THR A 86 -0.15 -5.71 15.42
C THR A 86 -0.69 -4.30 15.52
N GLU A 87 0.22 -3.32 15.56
CA GLU A 87 -0.13 -1.91 15.50
C GLU A 87 -0.01 -1.42 14.06
N PHE A 88 -1.10 -0.88 13.53
CA PHE A 88 -1.09 -0.32 12.19
C PHE A 88 -0.58 1.12 12.20
N ARG A 89 0.29 1.44 11.25
CA ARG A 89 0.81 2.79 11.06
C ARG A 89 0.43 3.30 9.66
N ILE A 90 0.19 4.59 9.58
CA ILE A 90 -0.15 5.25 8.31
C ILE A 90 0.97 5.02 7.28
N GLY A 91 0.59 4.60 6.08
CA GLY A 91 1.52 4.27 5.01
C GLY A 91 1.91 2.79 4.94
N MET A 92 1.50 1.99 5.90
CA MET A 92 1.78 0.57 5.97
C MET A 92 0.99 -0.19 4.91
N GLY A 93 1.63 -1.12 4.22
CA GLY A 93 0.94 -2.03 3.31
C GLY A 93 0.22 -3.14 4.07
N LEU A 94 -1.01 -3.41 3.68
CA LEU A 94 -1.81 -4.53 4.17
C LEU A 94 -2.05 -5.50 3.02
N PHE A 95 -1.86 -6.78 3.31
CA PHE A 95 -1.93 -7.84 2.30
C PHE A 95 -2.95 -8.89 2.72
N ARG A 96 -3.83 -9.23 1.80
CA ARG A 96 -4.71 -10.38 1.95
C ARG A 96 -4.16 -11.50 1.10
N ASN A 97 -3.93 -12.66 1.74
CA ASN A 97 -3.52 -13.89 1.06
C ASN A 97 -2.38 -13.66 0.05
N PRO A 98 -1.22 -13.10 0.47
CA PRO A 98 -0.18 -12.70 -0.48
C PRO A 98 0.49 -13.88 -1.21
N PHE A 99 0.27 -15.11 -0.75
CA PHE A 99 0.83 -16.31 -1.37
C PHE A 99 -0.21 -17.14 -2.15
N GLY A 100 -1.44 -16.65 -2.23
CA GLY A 100 -2.52 -17.30 -2.95
C GLY A 100 -2.87 -16.59 -4.25
N ASP A 101 -3.83 -17.15 -5.00
CA ASP A 101 -4.25 -16.61 -6.28
C ASP A 101 -5.16 -15.38 -6.14
N ASP A 102 -5.84 -15.22 -5.01
CA ASP A 102 -6.80 -14.16 -4.75
C ASP A 102 -6.22 -13.09 -3.81
N GLY A 103 -4.94 -12.77 -3.99
CA GLY A 103 -4.26 -11.77 -3.17
C GLY A 103 -4.81 -10.37 -3.41
N HIS A 104 -4.76 -9.54 -2.35
CA HIS A 104 -5.14 -8.13 -2.41
C HIS A 104 -4.18 -7.30 -1.58
N PHE A 105 -4.02 -6.05 -1.97
CA PHE A 105 -3.16 -5.07 -1.32
C PHE A 105 -3.93 -3.78 -1.09
N ALA A 106 -3.74 -3.19 0.07
CA ALA A 106 -4.23 -1.86 0.41
C ALA A 106 -3.17 -1.11 1.19
N VAL A 107 -3.31 0.20 1.30
CA VAL A 107 -2.45 1.02 2.15
C VAL A 107 -3.27 1.50 3.34
N TYR A 108 -2.75 1.28 4.54
CA TYR A 108 -3.37 1.77 5.75
C TYR A 108 -3.22 3.28 5.84
N VAL A 109 -4.31 3.99 6.01
CA VAL A 109 -4.31 5.46 6.12
C VAL A 109 -4.88 5.94 7.46
N GLY A 110 -5.46 5.06 8.24
CA GLY A 110 -5.95 5.36 9.60
C GLY A 110 -6.91 6.54 9.63
N ASN A 111 -6.55 7.56 10.39
CA ASN A 111 -7.30 8.80 10.52
C ASN A 111 -6.64 9.98 9.77
N TYR A 112 -5.77 9.70 8.84
CA TYR A 112 -5.04 10.75 8.12
C TYR A 112 -5.97 11.68 7.35
N PHE A 113 -7.01 11.15 6.72
CA PHE A 113 -7.96 11.94 5.97
C PHE A 113 -9.20 12.28 6.82
N PRO A 114 -9.73 13.52 6.71
CA PRO A 114 -10.91 13.93 7.48
C PRO A 114 -12.11 13.01 7.23
N GLY A 115 -12.83 12.68 8.30
CA GLY A 115 -14.02 11.83 8.23
C GLY A 115 -13.74 10.33 8.34
N TYR A 116 -12.48 9.92 8.47
CA TYR A 116 -12.09 8.52 8.63
C TYR A 116 -11.35 8.32 9.96
N GLU A 117 -11.50 7.16 10.56
CA GLU A 117 -10.86 6.82 11.84
C GLU A 117 -9.82 5.72 11.70
N ASN A 118 -10.14 4.66 10.98
CA ASN A 118 -9.31 3.46 10.86
C ASN A 118 -9.44 2.93 9.42
N ALA A 119 -8.96 3.71 8.47
CA ALA A 119 -9.26 3.51 7.06
C ALA A 119 -8.09 2.91 6.28
N VAL A 120 -8.41 2.39 5.10
CA VAL A 120 -7.47 1.98 4.06
C VAL A 120 -7.80 2.72 2.77
N ILE A 121 -6.78 2.91 1.92
CA ILE A 121 -6.97 3.29 0.53
C ILE A 121 -6.61 2.09 -0.33
N GLU A 122 -7.44 1.81 -1.33
CA GLU A 122 -7.27 0.62 -2.16
C GLU A 122 -7.85 0.85 -3.55
N SER A 123 -7.28 0.16 -4.54
CA SER A 123 -7.86 0.10 -5.88
C SER A 123 -8.67 -1.19 -6.01
N VAL A 124 -9.95 -1.03 -6.24
CA VAL A 124 -10.92 -2.11 -6.38
C VAL A 124 -11.74 -1.90 -7.65
N TYR A 125 -12.59 -2.85 -7.96
CA TYR A 125 -13.49 -2.73 -9.10
C TYR A 125 -14.39 -1.49 -8.92
N GLY A 126 -14.15 -0.47 -9.64
CA GLY A 126 -14.80 0.83 -9.47
C GLY A 126 -13.84 1.95 -9.16
N GLY A 127 -12.57 1.64 -8.94
CA GLY A 127 -11.50 2.63 -8.84
C GLY A 127 -10.82 2.70 -7.48
N VAL A 128 -10.09 3.79 -7.28
CA VAL A 128 -9.34 4.05 -6.05
C VAL A 128 -10.29 4.70 -5.03
N ILE A 129 -10.44 4.04 -3.89
CA ILE A 129 -11.36 4.45 -2.84
C ILE A 129 -10.69 4.44 -1.47
N ILE A 130 -11.22 5.25 -0.55
CA ILE A 130 -10.92 5.18 0.88
C ILE A 130 -12.17 4.63 1.56
N ARG A 131 -11.98 3.68 2.47
CA ARG A 131 -13.07 3.19 3.33
C ARG A 131 -12.50 2.67 4.64
N GLU A 132 -13.34 2.56 5.65
CA GLU A 132 -12.93 1.98 6.92
C GLU A 132 -12.42 0.54 6.70
N LEU A 133 -11.38 0.16 7.45
CA LEU A 133 -10.81 -1.18 7.38
C LEU A 133 -11.88 -2.25 7.62
N SER A 134 -12.77 -2.03 8.58
CA SER A 134 -13.88 -2.94 8.88
C SER A 134 -14.81 -3.14 7.69
N GLU A 135 -15.07 -2.10 6.90
CA GLU A 135 -15.89 -2.20 5.70
C GLU A 135 -15.19 -3.03 4.61
N SER A 136 -13.90 -2.80 4.41
CA SER A 136 -13.09 -3.57 3.46
C SER A 136 -13.08 -5.04 3.83
N GLU A 137 -12.88 -5.36 5.12
CA GLU A 137 -12.81 -6.73 5.62
C GLU A 137 -14.19 -7.42 5.69
N ALA A 138 -15.27 -6.65 5.75
CA ALA A 138 -16.63 -7.20 5.72
C ALA A 138 -17.05 -7.67 4.33
N ILE A 139 -16.57 -7.00 3.29
CA ILE A 139 -16.88 -7.36 1.89
C ILE A 139 -15.96 -8.50 1.40
N ASN A 140 -14.74 -8.50 1.89
CA ASN A 140 -13.71 -9.46 1.53
C ASN A 140 -13.21 -10.16 2.80
N ASP A 141 -12.29 -11.10 2.65
CA ASP A 141 -11.64 -11.71 3.80
C ASP A 141 -10.72 -10.69 4.51
N PRO A 142 -10.42 -10.90 5.80
CA PRO A 142 -9.48 -10.04 6.53
C PRO A 142 -8.09 -10.01 5.88
N PHE A 143 -7.40 -8.88 6.02
CA PHE A 143 -5.97 -8.80 5.71
C PHE A 143 -5.20 -9.70 6.67
N THR A 144 -4.24 -10.43 6.12
CA THR A 144 -3.49 -11.47 6.86
C THR A 144 -2.06 -11.07 7.17
N HIS A 145 -1.49 -10.18 6.37
CA HIS A 145 -0.09 -9.76 6.49
C HIS A 145 0.03 -8.26 6.37
N TYR A 146 1.09 -7.73 6.97
CA TYR A 146 1.45 -6.32 6.88
C TYR A 146 2.89 -6.16 6.42
N GLY A 147 3.21 -4.99 5.90
CA GLY A 147 4.59 -4.65 5.59
C GLY A 147 4.81 -3.16 5.41
N TYR A 148 6.02 -2.72 5.75
CA TYR A 148 6.45 -1.35 5.53
C TYR A 148 7.14 -1.27 4.17
N MET A 149 6.63 -0.40 3.32
CA MET A 149 6.96 -0.39 1.91
C MET A 149 8.33 0.24 1.66
N LYS A 150 9.14 -0.41 0.82
CA LYS A 150 10.42 0.15 0.39
C LYS A 150 10.22 1.45 -0.38
N GLY A 151 11.19 2.35 -0.26
CA GLY A 151 11.14 3.65 -0.90
C GLY A 151 10.40 4.73 -0.10
N ILE A 152 9.80 4.36 1.02
CA ILE A 152 9.08 5.28 1.89
C ILE A 152 9.84 5.44 3.20
N ASP A 153 9.99 6.68 3.63
CA ASP A 153 10.61 7.04 4.90
C ASP A 153 9.50 7.20 5.94
N TYR A 154 9.50 6.29 6.91
CA TYR A 154 8.52 6.25 7.99
C TYR A 154 8.97 7.03 9.24
N THR A 155 10.05 7.79 9.15
CA THR A 155 10.59 8.55 10.30
C THR A 155 9.79 9.81 10.63
N ASN A 156 8.79 10.15 9.96
CA ASN A 156 7.82 11.22 10.19
C ASN A 156 7.19 11.63 8.87
#